data_bfb5e8a8afc2adb508dfac30f37046f6
#
_entry.id   bfb5e8a8afc2adb508dfac30f37046f6
#
_cell.length_a   1.000
_cell.length_b   1.000
_cell.length_c   1.000
_cell.angle_alpha   90.00
_cell.angle_beta   90.00
_cell.angle_gamma   90.00
#
_symmetry.space_group_name_H-M   'P 1'
#
loop_
_entity.id
_entity.type
_entity.pdbx_description
1 polymer ?
#
loop_
_entity_poly.entity_id
_entity_poly.type
_entity_poly.pdbx_seq_one_letter_code
_entity_poly.pdbx_strand_id
1 'polypeptide(L)'
;YCEQAEKLARLGATDKEMADFFGVTEQTLNNWKTDKDGNETPFFESLKRGKLEADARVADSLYQRALGYSCREDKVFLVDKEPLIVPMIKQYPPDSTACFFWLKNRRPNEWREKQDINITGDMPDEISAKIEEIKAKYNDKK
;
A
#
# COMPACT_ATOMS: atom_id res chain seq x y z
N TYR A 1 -18.83 -18.68 -0.07
CA TYR A 1 -17.37 -18.38 -0.05
C TYR A 1 -17.05 -16.94 -0.45
N CYS A 2 -17.71 -16.35 -1.48
CA CYS A 2 -17.41 -15.00 -1.97
C CYS A 2 -17.54 -13.92 -0.90
N GLU A 3 -18.64 -13.89 -0.15
CA GLU A 3 -18.85 -12.91 0.93
C GLU A 3 -17.83 -13.06 2.06
N GLN A 4 -17.48 -14.29 2.42
CA GLN A 4 -16.46 -14.57 3.43
C GLN A 4 -15.08 -14.13 2.94
N ALA A 5 -14.74 -14.41 1.68
CA ALA A 5 -13.49 -13.99 1.05
C ALA A 5 -13.33 -12.47 1.03
N GLU A 6 -14.41 -11.73 0.72
CA GLU A 6 -14.42 -10.28 0.78
C GLU A 6 -14.15 -9.74 2.19
N LYS A 7 -14.83 -10.31 3.20
CA LYS A 7 -14.63 -9.92 4.61
C LYS A 7 -13.21 -10.19 5.09
N LEU A 8 -12.65 -11.36 4.76
CA LEU A 8 -11.27 -11.72 5.10
C LEU A 8 -10.26 -10.81 4.39
N ALA A 9 -10.47 -10.55 3.10
CA ALA A 9 -9.63 -9.64 2.32
C ALA A 9 -9.64 -8.21 2.88
N ARG A 10 -10.81 -7.74 3.34
CA ARG A 10 -10.98 -6.43 4.01
C ARG A 10 -10.21 -6.36 5.33
N LEU A 11 -10.05 -7.48 6.03
CA LEU A 11 -9.24 -7.59 7.25
C LEU A 11 -7.74 -7.78 6.98
N GLY A 12 -7.34 -7.85 5.72
CA GLY A 12 -5.94 -8.01 5.31
C GLY A 12 -5.43 -9.45 5.39
N ALA A 13 -6.32 -10.43 5.41
CA ALA A 13 -5.93 -11.84 5.44
C ALA A 13 -5.09 -12.21 4.21
N THR A 14 -4.02 -12.96 4.44
CA THR A 14 -3.16 -13.54 3.41
C THR A 14 -3.83 -14.72 2.72
N ASP A 15 -3.35 -15.11 1.54
CA ASP A 15 -3.87 -16.28 0.83
C ASP A 15 -3.73 -17.56 1.67
N LYS A 16 -2.67 -17.68 2.48
CA LYS A 16 -2.48 -18.79 3.41
C LYS A 16 -3.54 -18.82 4.50
N GLU A 17 -3.78 -17.69 5.17
CA GLU A 17 -4.81 -17.59 6.21
C GLU A 17 -6.21 -17.84 5.66
N MET A 18 -6.48 -17.39 4.43
CA MET A 18 -7.75 -17.71 3.76
C MET A 18 -7.88 -19.19 3.41
N ALA A 19 -6.80 -19.83 2.93
CA ALA A 19 -6.79 -21.26 2.65
C ALA A 19 -7.04 -22.07 3.92
N ASP A 20 -6.39 -21.72 5.02
CA ASP A 20 -6.59 -22.32 6.34
C ASP A 20 -8.05 -22.14 6.81
N PHE A 21 -8.61 -20.93 6.68
CA PHE A 21 -10.00 -20.66 7.03
C PHE A 21 -11.01 -21.50 6.24
N PHE A 22 -10.78 -21.68 4.93
CA PHE A 22 -11.65 -22.48 4.08
C PHE A 22 -11.36 -23.99 4.13
N GLY A 23 -10.32 -24.41 4.84
CA GLY A 23 -9.90 -25.80 4.94
C GLY A 23 -9.38 -26.38 3.63
N VAL A 24 -8.71 -25.56 2.82
CA VAL A 24 -8.15 -25.94 1.51
C VAL A 24 -6.66 -25.60 1.43
N THR A 25 -5.98 -26.06 0.38
CA THR A 25 -4.61 -25.66 0.11
C THR A 25 -4.56 -24.29 -0.59
N GLU A 26 -3.44 -23.55 -0.45
CA GLU A 26 -3.21 -22.30 -1.18
C GLU A 26 -3.34 -22.49 -2.70
N GLN A 27 -2.91 -23.65 -3.21
CA GLN A 27 -3.05 -23.99 -4.63
C GLN A 27 -4.53 -24.06 -5.04
N THR A 28 -5.38 -24.69 -4.20
CA THR A 28 -6.82 -24.76 -4.43
C THR A 28 -7.45 -23.36 -4.41
N LEU A 29 -7.05 -22.52 -3.45
CA LEU A 29 -7.49 -21.13 -3.36
C LEU A 29 -7.10 -20.34 -4.61
N ASN A 30 -5.88 -20.53 -5.11
CA ASN A 30 -5.41 -19.88 -6.33
C ASN A 30 -6.21 -20.35 -7.57
N ASN A 31 -6.54 -21.64 -7.63
CA ASN A 31 -7.40 -22.17 -8.70
C ASN A 31 -8.83 -21.59 -8.68
N TRP A 32 -9.30 -21.13 -7.52
CA TRP A 32 -10.61 -20.46 -7.43
C TRP A 32 -10.59 -19.03 -7.96
N LYS A 33 -9.43 -18.42 -8.18
CA LYS A 33 -9.31 -17.05 -8.72
C LYS A 33 -9.59 -16.95 -10.20
N THR A 34 -9.32 -18.03 -10.95
CA THR A 34 -9.52 -18.07 -12.41
C THR A 34 -10.32 -19.31 -12.81
N ASP A 35 -11.15 -19.18 -13.86
CA ASP A 35 -11.85 -20.31 -14.46
C ASP A 35 -10.93 -21.09 -15.44
N LYS A 36 -11.47 -22.11 -16.12
CA LYS A 36 -10.73 -22.95 -17.07
C LYS A 36 -10.28 -22.17 -18.31
N ASP A 37 -10.94 -21.09 -18.62
CA ASP A 37 -10.67 -20.22 -19.76
C ASP A 37 -9.75 -19.06 -19.41
N GLY A 38 -9.31 -18.98 -18.13
CA GLY A 38 -8.42 -17.93 -17.61
C GLY A 38 -9.13 -16.64 -17.22
N ASN A 39 -10.47 -16.62 -17.18
CA ASN A 39 -11.23 -15.46 -16.76
C ASN A 39 -11.28 -15.37 -15.22
N GLU A 40 -11.47 -14.16 -14.75
CA GLU A 40 -11.63 -13.90 -13.31
C GLU A 40 -12.97 -14.45 -12.81
N THR A 41 -12.92 -15.13 -11.67
CA THR A 41 -14.13 -15.67 -11.04
C THR A 41 -14.78 -14.65 -10.10
N PRO A 42 -16.07 -14.81 -9.76
CA PRO A 42 -16.73 -13.99 -8.74
C PRO A 42 -16.04 -14.04 -7.37
N PHE A 43 -15.33 -15.14 -7.07
CA PHE A 43 -14.52 -15.27 -5.87
C PHE A 43 -13.36 -14.26 -5.90
N PHE A 44 -12.65 -14.18 -7.03
CA PHE A 44 -11.53 -13.25 -7.17
C PHE A 44 -11.98 -11.79 -7.18
N GLU A 45 -13.11 -11.49 -7.81
CA GLU A 45 -13.71 -10.16 -7.75
C GLU A 45 -14.05 -9.74 -6.31
N SER A 46 -14.55 -10.68 -5.49
CA SER A 46 -14.83 -10.44 -4.07
C SER A 46 -13.56 -10.14 -3.28
N LEU A 47 -12.46 -10.86 -3.55
CA LEU A 47 -11.16 -10.58 -2.94
C LEU A 47 -10.65 -9.17 -3.32
N LYS A 48 -10.73 -8.82 -4.61
CA LYS A 48 -10.32 -7.48 -5.09
C LYS A 48 -11.12 -6.37 -4.42
N ARG A 49 -12.43 -6.54 -4.30
CA ARG A 49 -13.32 -5.57 -3.66
C ARG A 49 -12.99 -5.37 -2.19
N GLY A 50 -12.76 -6.47 -1.45
CA GLY A 50 -12.35 -6.41 -0.04
C GLY A 50 -11.01 -5.70 0.16
N LYS A 51 -10.00 -6.02 -0.66
CA LYS A 51 -8.68 -5.36 -0.64
C LYS A 51 -8.80 -3.87 -0.98
N LEU A 52 -9.52 -3.53 -2.03
CA LEU A 52 -9.72 -2.15 -2.47
C LEU A 52 -10.38 -1.29 -1.38
N GLU A 53 -11.37 -1.82 -0.67
CA GLU A 53 -12.02 -1.10 0.43
C GLU A 53 -11.06 -0.86 1.61
N ALA A 54 -10.25 -1.85 1.96
CA ALA A 54 -9.23 -1.72 3.01
C ALA A 54 -8.18 -0.68 2.63
N ASP A 55 -7.64 -0.77 1.41
CA ASP A 55 -6.64 0.15 0.88
C ASP A 55 -7.16 1.58 0.80
N ALA A 56 -8.43 1.76 0.38
CA ALA A 56 -9.07 3.07 0.32
C ALA A 56 -9.16 3.75 1.69
N ARG A 57 -9.48 3.00 2.76
CA ARG A 57 -9.52 3.52 4.13
C ARG A 57 -8.14 3.95 4.64
N VAL A 58 -7.11 3.14 4.35
CA VAL A 58 -5.73 3.48 4.72
C VAL A 58 -5.25 4.70 3.93
N ALA A 59 -5.54 4.74 2.63
CA ALA A 59 -5.21 5.88 1.77
C ALA A 59 -5.89 7.17 2.24
N ASP A 60 -7.16 7.10 2.65
CA ASP A 60 -7.87 8.26 3.22
C ASP A 60 -7.22 8.73 4.53
N SER A 61 -6.88 7.81 5.43
CA SER A 61 -6.18 8.13 6.68
C SER A 61 -4.82 8.78 6.43
N LEU A 62 -4.05 8.26 5.46
CA LEU A 62 -2.78 8.85 5.05
C LEU A 62 -2.97 10.26 4.49
N TYR A 63 -3.97 10.45 3.63
CA TYR A 63 -4.32 11.73 3.04
C TYR A 63 -4.71 12.77 4.10
N GLN A 64 -5.58 12.39 5.04
CA GLN A 64 -5.95 13.23 6.17
C GLN A 64 -4.72 13.61 7.01
N ARG A 65 -3.83 12.66 7.27
CA ARG A 65 -2.57 12.93 7.99
C ARG A 65 -1.67 13.90 7.23
N ALA A 66 -1.58 13.76 5.91
CA ALA A 66 -0.78 14.64 5.07
C ALA A 66 -1.28 16.08 5.08
N LEU A 67 -2.60 16.30 5.04
CA LEU A 67 -3.21 17.64 5.05
C LEU A 67 -3.33 18.23 6.47
N GLY A 68 -3.22 17.42 7.49
CA GLY A 68 -3.58 17.77 8.85
C GLY A 68 -5.09 17.66 9.09
N TYR A 69 -5.47 17.44 10.32
CA TYR A 69 -6.87 17.27 10.70
C TYR A 69 -7.13 17.75 12.14
N SER A 70 -8.38 17.93 12.46
CA SER A 70 -8.84 18.25 13.81
C SER A 70 -9.71 17.13 14.34
N CYS A 71 -9.51 16.75 15.58
CA CYS A 71 -10.37 15.78 16.26
C CYS A 71 -10.81 16.28 17.64
N ARG A 72 -11.90 15.72 18.13
CA ARG A 72 -12.34 15.95 19.51
C ARG A 72 -11.51 15.09 20.44
N GLU A 73 -11.01 15.69 21.49
CA GLU A 73 -10.23 15.04 22.55
C GLU A 73 -10.75 15.52 23.89
N ASP A 74 -11.07 14.61 24.78
CA ASP A 74 -11.46 14.95 26.14
C ASP A 74 -10.21 15.02 27.02
N LYS A 75 -9.98 16.18 27.64
CA LYS A 75 -8.93 16.32 28.66
C LYS A 75 -9.51 16.18 30.04
N VAL A 76 -8.88 15.34 30.84
CA VAL A 76 -9.23 15.14 32.24
C VAL A 76 -8.32 16.01 33.10
N PHE A 77 -8.91 16.90 33.88
CA PHE A 77 -8.25 17.70 34.89
C PHE A 77 -8.71 17.23 36.29
N LEU A 78 -7.81 17.25 37.24
CA LEU A 78 -8.16 17.03 38.65
C LEU A 78 -8.38 18.40 39.31
N VAL A 79 -9.63 18.67 39.73
CA VAL A 79 -10.02 19.85 40.49
C VAL A 79 -10.59 19.37 41.81
N ASP A 80 -9.98 19.76 42.91
CA ASP A 80 -10.36 19.37 44.30
C ASP A 80 -10.48 17.83 44.48
N LYS A 81 -9.55 17.08 43.85
CA LYS A 81 -9.49 15.61 43.82
C LYS A 81 -10.62 14.93 43.03
N GLU A 82 -11.44 15.69 42.34
CA GLU A 82 -12.51 15.19 41.45
C GLU A 82 -12.06 15.32 39.99
N PRO A 83 -12.33 14.33 39.12
CA PRO A 83 -11.99 14.41 37.71
C PRO A 83 -12.97 15.31 36.95
N LEU A 84 -12.46 16.38 36.35
CA LEU A 84 -13.19 17.26 35.46
C LEU A 84 -12.83 16.92 34.00
N ILE A 85 -13.81 16.52 33.22
CA ILE A 85 -13.66 16.24 31.79
C ILE A 85 -13.99 17.50 30.99
N VAL A 86 -13.02 18.01 30.24
CA VAL A 86 -13.21 19.19 29.39
C VAL A 86 -13.05 18.77 27.93
N PRO A 87 -14.12 18.84 27.12
CA PRO A 87 -14.05 18.56 25.69
C PRO A 87 -13.24 19.65 24.98
N MET A 88 -12.27 19.25 24.18
CA MET A 88 -11.41 20.13 23.39
C MET A 88 -11.37 19.70 21.92
N ILE A 89 -10.99 20.62 21.06
CA ILE A 89 -10.64 20.33 19.68
C ILE A 89 -9.12 20.38 19.57
N LYS A 90 -8.50 19.25 19.26
CA LYS A 90 -7.07 19.16 19.02
C LYS A 90 -6.81 19.20 17.52
N GLN A 91 -5.91 20.09 17.12
CA GLN A 91 -5.42 20.18 15.75
C GLN A 91 -4.12 19.42 15.61
N TYR A 92 -4.08 18.56 14.59
CA TYR A 92 -2.87 17.90 14.13
C TYR A 92 -2.40 18.60 12.85
N PRO A 93 -1.21 19.20 12.87
CA PRO A 93 -0.69 19.89 11.69
C PRO A 93 -0.39 18.91 10.55
N PRO A 94 -0.25 19.40 9.30
CA PRO A 94 0.20 18.61 8.17
C PRO A 94 1.50 17.87 8.47
N ASP A 95 1.61 16.65 7.98
CA ASP A 95 2.79 15.80 8.15
C ASP A 95 3.57 15.70 6.84
N SER A 96 4.80 16.19 6.83
CA SER A 96 5.63 16.23 5.62
C SER A 96 5.98 14.84 5.09
N THR A 97 6.19 13.87 5.99
CA THR A 97 6.49 12.48 5.60
C THR A 97 5.30 11.85 4.89
N ALA A 98 4.09 12.04 5.42
CA ALA A 98 2.87 11.57 4.77
C ALA A 98 2.64 12.25 3.42
N CYS A 99 2.92 13.56 3.30
CA CYS A 99 2.86 14.29 2.03
C CYS A 99 3.82 13.70 0.99
N PHE A 100 5.10 13.51 1.36
CA PHE A 100 6.08 12.92 0.46
C PHE A 100 5.71 11.50 0.04
N PHE A 101 5.27 10.67 0.99
CA PHE A 101 4.85 9.30 0.70
C PHE A 101 3.68 9.29 -0.29
N TRP A 102 2.67 10.12 -0.09
CA TRP A 102 1.54 10.25 -0.99
C TRP A 102 1.97 10.70 -2.40
N LEU A 103 2.74 11.78 -2.50
CA LEU A 103 3.17 12.36 -3.78
C LEU A 103 4.09 11.42 -4.56
N LYS A 104 5.06 10.77 -3.92
CA LYS A 104 5.97 9.81 -4.55
C LYS A 104 5.24 8.60 -5.13
N ASN A 105 4.21 8.11 -4.45
CA ASN A 105 3.43 6.97 -4.93
C ASN A 105 2.35 7.36 -5.95
N ARG A 106 1.72 8.52 -5.78
CA ARG A 106 0.65 8.98 -6.67
C ARG A 106 1.16 9.57 -7.96
N ARG A 107 2.28 10.29 -7.92
CA ARG A 107 2.91 10.96 -9.07
C ARG A 107 4.41 10.70 -9.12
N PRO A 108 4.83 9.45 -9.33
CA PRO A 108 6.24 9.07 -9.28
C PRO A 108 7.11 9.78 -10.33
N ASN A 109 6.52 10.18 -11.48
CA ASN A 109 7.26 10.89 -12.52
C ASN A 109 7.67 12.31 -12.13
N GLU A 110 6.89 12.95 -11.23
CA GLU A 110 7.12 14.32 -10.79
C GLU A 110 7.91 14.38 -9.47
N TRP A 111 7.68 13.40 -8.56
CA TRP A 111 8.15 13.44 -7.18
C TRP A 111 9.12 12.32 -6.81
N ARG A 112 9.54 11.51 -7.79
CA ARG A 112 10.54 10.45 -7.56
C ARG A 112 11.89 11.08 -7.25
N GLU A 113 12.58 10.61 -6.22
CA GLU A 113 14.00 10.89 -6.01
C GLU A 113 14.80 10.28 -7.15
N LYS A 114 15.44 11.11 -7.95
CA LYS A 114 16.42 10.67 -8.93
C LYS A 114 17.75 10.55 -8.20
N GLN A 115 18.23 9.35 -8.01
CA GLN A 115 19.63 9.12 -7.67
C GLN A 115 20.40 9.00 -8.98
N ASP A 116 21.12 10.05 -9.36
CA ASP A 116 22.13 9.95 -10.39
C ASP A 116 23.35 9.28 -9.78
N ILE A 117 23.42 7.96 -9.92
CA ILE A 117 24.62 7.19 -9.54
C ILE A 117 25.65 7.41 -10.64
N ASN A 118 26.51 8.43 -10.47
CA ASN A 118 27.71 8.58 -11.28
C ASN A 118 28.72 7.56 -10.79
N ILE A 119 28.80 6.44 -11.48
CA ILE A 119 29.88 5.47 -11.28
C ILE A 119 31.11 6.06 -11.99
N THR A 120 31.83 6.94 -11.29
CA THR A 120 33.14 7.41 -11.71
C THR A 120 34.20 6.50 -11.07
N GLY A 121 34.47 5.40 -11.70
CA GLY A 121 35.54 4.49 -11.37
C GLY A 121 36.02 3.83 -12.66
N ASP A 122 37.31 3.55 -12.76
CA ASP A 122 37.87 2.73 -13.86
C ASP A 122 37.17 1.36 -13.83
N MET A 123 36.12 1.23 -14.63
CA MET A 123 35.47 -0.06 -14.84
C MET A 123 36.38 -0.89 -15.78
N PRO A 124 36.61 -2.17 -15.45
CA PRO A 124 37.28 -3.07 -16.37
C PRO A 124 36.57 -3.04 -17.74
N ASP A 125 37.37 -3.00 -18.82
CA ASP A 125 36.87 -2.89 -20.21
C ASP A 125 35.80 -3.95 -20.54
N GLU A 126 35.87 -5.13 -19.94
CA GLU A 126 34.90 -6.22 -20.11
C GLU A 126 33.51 -5.87 -19.56
N ILE A 127 33.43 -5.09 -18.46
CA ILE A 127 32.14 -4.67 -17.86
C ILE A 127 31.56 -3.53 -18.68
N SER A 128 32.40 -2.61 -19.15
CA SER A 128 31.97 -1.51 -20.02
C SER A 128 31.39 -2.05 -21.33
N ALA A 129 32.00 -3.03 -21.94
CA ALA A 129 31.54 -3.68 -23.18
C ALA A 129 30.18 -4.40 -22.97
N LYS A 130 29.99 -5.10 -21.85
CA LYS A 130 28.71 -5.74 -21.52
C LYS A 130 27.57 -4.73 -21.28
N ILE A 131 27.86 -3.59 -20.66
CA ILE A 131 26.88 -2.52 -20.45
C ILE A 131 26.44 -1.92 -21.78
N GLU A 132 27.36 -1.68 -22.72
CA GLU A 132 27.03 -1.19 -24.05
C GLU A 132 26.20 -2.20 -24.86
N GLU A 133 26.51 -3.50 -24.76
CA GLU A 133 25.72 -4.56 -25.39
C GLU A 133 24.27 -4.61 -24.85
N ILE A 134 24.10 -4.45 -23.52
CA ILE A 134 22.77 -4.39 -22.89
C ILE A 134 22.01 -3.16 -23.33
N LYS A 135 22.65 -1.98 -23.39
CA LYS A 135 22.03 -0.74 -23.88
C LYS A 135 21.56 -0.87 -25.32
N ALA A 136 22.39 -1.46 -26.20
CA ALA A 136 22.04 -1.69 -27.60
C ALA A 136 20.80 -2.59 -27.73
N LYS A 137 20.72 -3.69 -26.98
CA LYS A 137 19.55 -4.60 -26.96
C LYS A 137 18.26 -3.95 -26.43
N TYR A 138 18.39 -2.93 -25.58
CA TYR A 138 17.23 -2.21 -25.04
C TYR A 138 16.71 -1.11 -25.98
N ASN A 139 17.59 -0.51 -26.78
CA ASN A 139 17.21 0.52 -27.76
C ASN A 139 16.58 -0.06 -29.03
N ASP A 140 16.89 -1.30 -29.41
CA ASP A 140 16.28 -2.00 -30.55
C ASP A 140 14.85 -2.51 -30.29
N LYS A 141 14.32 -2.32 -29.07
CA LYS A 141 12.95 -2.74 -28.69
C LYS A 141 11.95 -1.59 -28.54
N LYS A 142 12.30 -0.42 -29.02
CA LYS A 142 11.39 0.73 -29.17
C LYS A 142 11.08 0.95 -30.63
#